data_5a6b8412bbc916f27d4f514f53eb05a7
#
_entry.id   5a6b8412bbc916f27d4f514f53eb05a7
#
_cell.length_a   1.000
_cell.length_b   1.000
_cell.length_c   1.000
_cell.angle_alpha   90.00
_cell.angle_beta   90.00
_cell.angle_gamma   90.00
#
_symmetry.space_group_name_H-M   'P 1'
#
loop_
_entity.id
_entity.type
_entity.pdbx_description
1 polymer ?
#
loop_
_entity_poly.entity_id
_entity_poly.type
_entity_poly.pdbx_seq_one_letter_code
_entity_poly.pdbx_strand_id
1 'polypeptide(L)'
;MLSRRSFLNSTLGAGLASATSDQAAAQTPAVQPACKRLIVDAQVPVLKAESAVWLWILGLKPRIPEPFTIEMLVPLMDEAGVDRAVIVPPDWSGYRNDYGLEAAKRYPYRFAVMGRIPLKDPRSAALLPKWKEQPGMLGVRVEGWSTDGSADWFWPAAEKAGLPVMFLNPGRASEFARIAERHPQLTLIVDHMGVSVDVVKAGKLLEAIDQTASLAKYPNVSVKLSAAPNYSTEAYPFRDFTPHIRRLFDAYGPQRCYWGTDITNGFAKATYKERITHFTEELTFLSEQDKDWIMGRAILARLGWT
;
A
#
# COMPACT_ATOMS: atom_id res chain seq x y z
N MET A 1 -73.03 -57.93 10.99
CA MET A 1 -72.94 -59.25 11.60
C MET A 1 -71.70 -59.31 12.45
N LEU A 2 -71.90 -59.33 13.75
CA LEU A 2 -71.42 -60.29 14.73
C LEU A 2 -69.90 -60.50 14.79
N SER A 3 -69.17 -60.43 15.86
CA SER A 3 -69.45 -60.55 17.29
C SER A 3 -68.12 -60.84 18.03
N ARG A 4 -67.99 -60.27 19.21
CA ARG A 4 -67.41 -60.78 20.46
C ARG A 4 -65.89 -60.81 20.68
N ARG A 5 -65.41 -60.05 21.66
CA ARG A 5 -65.22 -60.39 23.12
C ARG A 5 -64.13 -61.45 23.31
N SER A 6 -63.09 -61.35 24.09
CA SER A 6 -63.08 -61.21 25.53
C SER A 6 -61.62 -61.23 26.08
N PHE A 7 -61.40 -60.50 27.13
CA PHE A 7 -60.87 -60.73 28.48
C PHE A 7 -59.33 -60.77 28.72
N LEU A 8 -58.93 -59.79 29.45
CA LEU A 8 -58.13 -59.76 30.71
C LEU A 8 -56.95 -60.73 30.89
N ASN A 9 -55.78 -60.22 31.18
CA ASN A 9 -55.20 -60.32 32.52
C ASN A 9 -54.00 -59.34 32.75
N SER A 10 -54.02 -58.80 33.94
CA SER A 10 -53.07 -57.90 34.52
C SER A 10 -51.78 -58.62 34.92
N THR A 11 -50.64 -58.04 34.73
CA THR A 11 -49.50 -58.17 35.65
C THR A 11 -48.67 -56.90 35.67
N LEU A 12 -48.56 -56.29 36.86
CA LEU A 12 -47.67 -55.21 37.19
C LEU A 12 -46.21 -55.70 37.09
N GLY A 13 -45.42 -54.98 36.31
CA GLY A 13 -43.95 -55.06 36.33
C GLY A 13 -43.38 -53.65 36.44
N ALA A 14 -42.86 -53.31 37.61
CA ALA A 14 -42.13 -52.09 37.85
C ALA A 14 -40.78 -52.15 37.13
N GLY A 15 -40.61 -51.43 36.06
CA GLY A 15 -39.34 -51.26 35.38
C GLY A 15 -38.74 -49.85 35.64
N LEU A 16 -37.64 -49.80 36.37
CA LEU A 16 -36.80 -48.60 36.56
C LEU A 16 -36.32 -48.07 35.23
N ALA A 17 -36.80 -46.93 34.87
CA ALA A 17 -36.27 -46.18 33.72
C ALA A 17 -34.96 -45.47 34.13
N SER A 18 -33.83 -45.99 33.66
CA SER A 18 -32.54 -45.30 33.72
C SER A 18 -32.55 -44.17 32.71
N ALA A 19 -32.60 -42.93 33.16
CA ALA A 19 -32.39 -41.77 32.34
C ALA A 19 -30.90 -41.67 32.01
N THR A 20 -30.50 -42.07 30.79
CA THR A 20 -29.22 -41.74 30.22
C THR A 20 -29.26 -40.27 29.76
N SER A 21 -28.60 -39.40 30.50
CA SER A 21 -28.35 -38.02 30.07
C SER A 21 -27.32 -38.02 28.93
N ASP A 22 -27.80 -37.91 27.70
CA ASP A 22 -26.97 -37.57 26.57
C ASP A 22 -26.41 -36.14 26.76
N GLN A 23 -25.20 -36.03 27.33
CA GLN A 23 -24.43 -34.79 27.26
C GLN A 23 -23.94 -34.65 25.82
N ALA A 24 -24.68 -33.88 25.02
CA ALA A 24 -24.15 -33.38 23.76
C ALA A 24 -22.90 -32.53 24.04
N ALA A 25 -21.73 -33.12 23.83
CA ALA A 25 -20.46 -32.38 23.85
C ALA A 25 -20.53 -31.28 22.80
N ALA A 26 -20.60 -30.03 23.26
CA ALA A 26 -20.49 -28.86 22.39
C ALA A 26 -19.13 -28.93 21.69
N GLN A 27 -19.12 -29.28 20.42
CA GLN A 27 -17.92 -29.21 19.59
C GLN A 27 -17.55 -27.74 19.45
N THR A 28 -16.46 -27.36 20.10
CA THR A 28 -15.81 -26.09 19.89
C THR A 28 -15.49 -25.98 18.39
N PRO A 29 -15.95 -24.93 17.65
CA PRO A 29 -15.66 -24.83 16.25
C PRO A 29 -14.13 -24.78 16.09
N ALA A 30 -13.60 -25.67 15.25
CA ALA A 30 -12.19 -25.69 14.90
C ALA A 30 -11.85 -24.32 14.32
N VAL A 31 -10.95 -23.59 14.98
CA VAL A 31 -10.40 -22.33 14.47
C VAL A 31 -9.64 -22.70 13.20
N GLN A 32 -10.22 -22.36 12.06
CA GLN A 32 -9.51 -22.50 10.79
C GLN A 32 -8.23 -21.67 10.90
N PRO A 33 -7.06 -22.20 10.49
CA PRO A 33 -5.83 -21.40 10.48
C PRO A 33 -6.09 -20.14 9.66
N ALA A 34 -5.89 -18.98 10.28
CA ALA A 34 -6.05 -17.71 9.60
C ALA A 34 -5.19 -17.72 8.32
N CYS A 35 -5.81 -17.53 7.17
CA CYS A 35 -5.08 -17.43 5.91
C CYS A 35 -4.04 -16.32 6.06
N LYS A 36 -2.77 -16.59 5.72
CA LYS A 36 -1.68 -15.61 5.82
C LYS A 36 -2.10 -14.33 5.08
N ARG A 37 -2.03 -13.19 5.77
CA ARG A 37 -2.30 -11.88 5.15
C ARG A 37 -1.30 -11.63 4.04
N LEU A 38 -1.80 -11.24 2.86
CA LEU A 38 -0.99 -10.76 1.76
C LEU A 38 -0.43 -9.37 2.10
N ILE A 39 0.89 -9.23 2.10
CA ILE A 39 1.58 -7.98 2.39
C ILE A 39 2.30 -7.47 1.14
N VAL A 40 1.92 -6.27 0.71
CA VAL A 40 2.49 -5.60 -0.46
C VAL A 40 3.03 -4.23 -0.05
N ASP A 41 4.34 -4.06 -0.16
CA ASP A 41 4.96 -2.75 0.05
C ASP A 41 4.72 -1.84 -1.16
N ALA A 42 3.92 -0.80 -0.98
CA ALA A 42 3.56 0.11 -2.07
C ALA A 42 4.66 1.12 -2.44
N GLN A 43 5.81 1.10 -1.74
CA GLN A 43 6.87 2.08 -1.93
C GLN A 43 8.23 1.55 -1.49
N VAL A 44 9.01 1.03 -2.41
CA VAL A 44 10.41 0.65 -2.14
C VAL A 44 11.33 1.21 -3.22
N PRO A 45 12.23 2.14 -2.89
CA PRO A 45 13.32 2.50 -3.78
C PRO A 45 14.46 1.48 -3.67
N VAL A 46 14.99 1.04 -4.81
CA VAL A 46 16.23 0.26 -4.91
C VAL A 46 17.26 1.04 -5.70
N LEU A 47 18.53 0.90 -5.34
CA LEU A 47 19.60 1.68 -5.98
C LEU A 47 20.90 0.88 -6.06
N LYS A 48 21.61 1.08 -7.18
CA LYS A 48 22.99 0.64 -7.36
C LYS A 48 23.94 1.71 -6.81
N ALA A 49 25.14 1.30 -6.44
CA ALA A 49 26.21 2.25 -6.12
C ALA A 49 26.50 3.16 -7.30
N GLU A 50 26.91 4.39 -7.01
CA GLU A 50 27.36 5.31 -8.05
C GLU A 50 28.59 4.75 -8.77
N SER A 51 28.59 4.85 -10.09
CA SER A 51 29.68 4.38 -10.93
C SER A 51 29.69 5.14 -12.26
N ALA A 52 30.74 4.95 -13.07
CA ALA A 52 30.85 5.59 -14.39
C ALA A 52 29.67 5.28 -15.33
N VAL A 53 29.00 4.14 -15.15
CA VAL A 53 27.82 3.72 -15.95
C VAL A 53 26.50 3.91 -15.23
N TRP A 54 26.57 4.21 -13.93
CA TRP A 54 25.40 4.48 -13.07
C TRP A 54 25.62 5.78 -12.31
N LEU A 55 25.54 6.90 -13.03
CA LEU A 55 25.71 8.22 -12.44
C LEU A 55 24.46 8.64 -11.67
N TRP A 56 24.65 9.30 -10.55
CA TRP A 56 23.61 9.99 -9.81
C TRP A 56 23.51 11.46 -10.23
N ILE A 57 22.37 12.06 -9.99
CA ILE A 57 22.21 13.48 -10.20
C ILE A 57 23.11 14.23 -9.21
N LEU A 58 23.96 15.11 -9.72
CA LEU A 58 24.93 15.87 -8.95
C LEU A 58 24.24 16.58 -7.76
N GLY A 59 24.81 16.41 -6.57
CA GLY A 59 24.30 17.02 -5.34
C GLY A 59 23.20 16.25 -4.61
N LEU A 60 22.62 15.21 -5.23
CA LEU A 60 21.67 14.32 -4.58
C LEU A 60 22.40 13.11 -4.00
N LYS A 61 22.07 12.76 -2.76
CA LYS A 61 22.63 11.57 -2.07
C LYS A 61 21.53 10.81 -1.36
N PRO A 62 21.58 9.48 -1.36
CA PRO A 62 20.65 8.66 -0.57
C PRO A 62 20.87 8.90 0.92
N ARG A 63 19.82 8.65 1.70
CA ARG A 63 19.84 8.76 3.17
C ARG A 63 20.29 7.47 3.87
N ILE A 64 20.65 6.46 3.09
CA ILE A 64 21.16 5.19 3.58
C ILE A 64 22.61 5.00 3.12
N PRO A 65 23.37 4.08 3.78
CA PRO A 65 24.59 3.57 3.20
C PRO A 65 24.32 2.94 1.83
N GLU A 66 25.10 3.31 0.85
CA GLU A 66 25.04 2.75 -0.50
C GLU A 66 25.79 1.42 -0.60
N PRO A 67 25.34 0.56 -1.50
CA PRO A 67 24.06 0.54 -2.25
C PRO A 67 22.90 -0.06 -1.46
N PHE A 68 21.65 0.05 -1.98
CA PHE A 68 20.51 -0.77 -1.50
C PHE A 68 19.96 -1.57 -2.68
N THR A 69 20.49 -2.76 -2.86
CA THR A 69 20.26 -3.57 -4.05
C THR A 69 19.07 -4.51 -3.89
N ILE A 70 18.66 -5.12 -5.00
CA ILE A 70 17.61 -6.16 -5.02
C ILE A 70 18.02 -7.32 -4.12
N GLU A 71 19.31 -7.70 -4.13
CA GLU A 71 19.88 -8.79 -3.32
C GLU A 71 19.84 -8.49 -1.83
N MET A 72 19.87 -7.22 -1.44
CA MET A 72 19.67 -6.79 -0.04
C MET A 72 18.19 -6.74 0.32
N LEU A 73 17.32 -6.31 -0.60
CA LEU A 73 15.89 -6.16 -0.35
C LEU A 73 15.18 -7.51 -0.18
N VAL A 74 15.47 -8.49 -1.05
CA VAL A 74 14.76 -9.79 -1.06
C VAL A 74 14.85 -10.51 0.29
N PRO A 75 16.02 -10.70 0.91
CA PRO A 75 16.10 -11.30 2.25
C PRO A 75 15.34 -10.54 3.33
N LEU A 76 15.36 -9.21 3.30
CA LEU A 76 14.62 -8.38 4.26
C LEU A 76 13.10 -8.56 4.10
N MET A 77 12.61 -8.66 2.87
CA MET A 77 11.20 -8.96 2.58
C MET A 77 10.82 -10.35 3.07
N ASP A 78 11.68 -11.37 2.84
CA ASP A 78 11.45 -12.75 3.26
C ASP A 78 11.38 -12.87 4.78
N GLU A 79 12.32 -12.27 5.49
CA GLU A 79 12.36 -12.22 6.96
C GLU A 79 11.12 -11.53 7.55
N ALA A 80 10.69 -10.42 6.93
CA ALA A 80 9.55 -9.65 7.39
C ALA A 80 8.19 -10.21 6.93
N GLY A 81 8.18 -11.19 6.02
CA GLY A 81 6.96 -11.80 5.47
C GLY A 81 6.26 -10.95 4.42
N VAL A 82 6.98 -10.06 3.71
CA VAL A 82 6.45 -9.25 2.61
C VAL A 82 6.42 -10.06 1.31
N ASP A 83 5.24 -10.16 0.72
CA ASP A 83 5.04 -10.99 -0.47
C ASP A 83 5.45 -10.26 -1.76
N ARG A 84 5.10 -8.97 -1.89
CA ARG A 84 5.34 -8.18 -3.09
C ARG A 84 5.79 -6.76 -2.73
N ALA A 85 6.47 -6.09 -3.65
CA ALA A 85 6.81 -4.67 -3.51
C ALA A 85 6.71 -3.91 -4.83
N VAL A 86 6.22 -2.67 -4.75
CA VAL A 86 6.23 -1.72 -5.86
C VAL A 86 7.54 -0.94 -5.78
N ILE A 87 8.40 -1.15 -6.75
CA ILE A 87 9.65 -0.39 -6.89
C ILE A 87 9.32 0.99 -7.46
N VAL A 88 9.75 2.01 -6.74
CA VAL A 88 9.66 3.40 -7.16
C VAL A 88 11.08 3.94 -7.27
N PRO A 89 11.64 4.08 -8.49
CA PRO A 89 13.01 4.53 -8.66
C PRO A 89 13.26 5.88 -7.98
N PRO A 90 14.36 6.02 -7.23
CA PRO A 90 14.66 7.24 -6.52
C PRO A 90 15.00 8.41 -7.48
N ASP A 91 14.81 9.63 -7.01
CA ASP A 91 15.04 10.84 -7.80
C ASP A 91 16.52 11.08 -8.16
N TRP A 92 17.46 10.71 -7.29
CA TRP A 92 18.89 10.84 -7.54
C TRP A 92 19.43 9.98 -8.68
N SER A 93 18.72 8.91 -9.07
CA SER A 93 19.04 8.14 -10.26
C SER A 93 18.44 8.73 -11.56
N GLY A 94 17.81 9.89 -11.48
CA GLY A 94 17.17 10.55 -12.61
C GLY A 94 15.92 9.83 -13.09
N TYR A 95 15.81 9.70 -14.40
CA TYR A 95 14.65 9.02 -15.04
C TYR A 95 14.96 7.58 -15.43
N ARG A 96 15.89 6.92 -14.73
CA ARG A 96 16.28 5.53 -14.98
C ARG A 96 15.27 4.59 -14.34
N ASN A 97 14.69 3.72 -15.17
CA ASN A 97 13.76 2.67 -14.73
C ASN A 97 14.36 1.27 -14.87
N ASP A 98 15.51 1.17 -15.53
CA ASP A 98 16.15 -0.08 -15.93
C ASP A 98 16.44 -1.02 -14.75
N TYR A 99 16.89 -0.51 -13.60
CA TYR A 99 17.16 -1.36 -12.43
C TYR A 99 15.88 -1.89 -11.77
N GLY A 100 14.84 -1.07 -11.69
CA GLY A 100 13.53 -1.55 -11.24
C GLY A 100 12.94 -2.60 -12.17
N LEU A 101 13.07 -2.41 -13.49
CA LEU A 101 12.62 -3.38 -14.48
C LEU A 101 13.47 -4.67 -14.47
N GLU A 102 14.77 -4.58 -14.17
CA GLU A 102 15.64 -5.74 -13.92
C GLU A 102 15.08 -6.59 -12.76
N ALA A 103 14.69 -5.94 -11.65
CA ALA A 103 14.08 -6.61 -10.51
C ALA A 103 12.75 -7.29 -10.89
N ALA A 104 11.87 -6.58 -11.58
CA ALA A 104 10.59 -7.12 -12.02
C ALA A 104 10.75 -8.30 -13.01
N LYS A 105 11.74 -8.24 -13.90
CA LYS A 105 12.07 -9.35 -14.80
C LYS A 105 12.60 -10.57 -14.06
N ARG A 106 13.45 -10.35 -13.04
CA ARG A 106 14.08 -11.43 -12.25
C ARG A 106 13.09 -12.09 -11.28
N TYR A 107 12.16 -11.31 -10.76
CA TYR A 107 11.16 -11.75 -9.77
C TYR A 107 9.75 -11.26 -10.16
N PRO A 108 9.16 -11.78 -11.24
CA PRO A 108 7.95 -11.20 -11.86
C PRO A 108 6.70 -11.22 -10.95
N TYR A 109 6.66 -12.12 -9.96
CA TYR A 109 5.56 -12.19 -8.99
C TYR A 109 5.81 -11.38 -7.72
N ARG A 110 7.02 -10.82 -7.56
CA ARG A 110 7.39 -10.08 -6.35
C ARG A 110 7.57 -8.60 -6.58
N PHE A 111 7.96 -8.18 -7.78
CA PHE A 111 8.25 -6.77 -8.07
C PHE A 111 7.49 -6.26 -9.29
N ALA A 112 7.01 -5.03 -9.16
CA ALA A 112 6.52 -4.22 -10.25
C ALA A 112 7.03 -2.78 -10.07
N VAL A 113 6.91 -1.94 -11.09
CA VAL A 113 7.58 -0.64 -11.14
C VAL A 113 6.57 0.48 -11.41
N MET A 114 6.66 1.55 -10.63
CA MET A 114 6.11 2.86 -10.98
C MET A 114 7.25 3.73 -11.48
N GLY A 115 7.40 3.78 -12.80
CA GLY A 115 8.57 4.39 -13.43
C GLY A 115 8.56 5.92 -13.44
N ARG A 116 9.71 6.51 -13.67
CA ARG A 116 9.89 7.97 -13.77
C ARG A 116 9.98 8.42 -15.22
N ILE A 117 9.45 9.61 -15.50
CA ILE A 117 9.43 10.21 -16.85
C ILE A 117 9.80 11.70 -16.76
N PRO A 118 10.59 12.24 -17.69
CA PRO A 118 10.93 13.66 -17.72
C PRO A 118 9.73 14.51 -18.19
N LEU A 119 9.05 15.17 -17.23
CA LEU A 119 7.87 16.00 -17.51
C LEU A 119 8.19 17.29 -18.27
N LYS A 120 9.42 17.81 -18.16
CA LYS A 120 9.86 19.01 -18.87
C LYS A 120 10.10 18.78 -20.37
N ASP A 121 10.16 17.51 -20.80
CA ASP A 121 10.33 17.16 -22.19
C ASP A 121 9.02 16.63 -22.77
N PRO A 122 8.27 17.43 -23.56
CA PRO A 122 6.99 17.01 -24.11
C PRO A 122 7.10 15.83 -25.10
N ARG A 123 8.31 15.55 -25.63
CA ARG A 123 8.56 14.35 -26.45
C ARG A 123 8.34 13.05 -25.67
N SER A 124 8.43 13.12 -24.33
CA SER A 124 8.12 12.00 -23.44
C SER A 124 6.66 11.51 -23.58
N ALA A 125 5.75 12.33 -24.11
CA ALA A 125 4.36 11.92 -24.38
C ALA A 125 4.28 10.69 -25.30
N ALA A 126 5.22 10.55 -26.24
CA ALA A 126 5.28 9.41 -27.15
C ALA A 126 5.59 8.07 -26.46
N LEU A 127 6.10 8.09 -25.23
CA LEU A 127 6.41 6.88 -24.46
C LEU A 127 5.17 6.30 -23.77
N LEU A 128 4.19 7.12 -23.41
CA LEU A 128 3.06 6.73 -22.57
C LEU A 128 2.16 5.64 -23.18
N PRO A 129 1.83 5.64 -24.49
CA PRO A 129 0.99 4.60 -25.09
C PRO A 129 1.59 3.18 -24.97
N LYS A 130 2.92 3.09 -24.91
CA LYS A 130 3.67 1.83 -24.80
C LYS A 130 4.26 1.60 -23.42
N TRP A 131 3.92 2.41 -22.43
CA TRP A 131 4.55 2.40 -21.12
C TRP A 131 4.43 1.04 -20.42
N LYS A 132 3.23 0.45 -20.44
CA LYS A 132 2.95 -0.88 -19.85
C LYS A 132 3.39 -2.08 -20.70
N GLU A 133 3.89 -1.87 -21.92
CA GLU A 133 4.48 -2.96 -22.72
C GLU A 133 5.82 -3.43 -22.13
N GLN A 134 6.44 -2.63 -21.28
CA GLN A 134 7.63 -3.03 -20.53
C GLN A 134 7.22 -4.00 -19.40
N PRO A 135 7.71 -5.25 -19.38
CA PRO A 135 7.30 -6.23 -18.37
C PRO A 135 7.55 -5.72 -16.94
N GLY A 136 6.50 -5.71 -16.12
CA GLY A 136 6.54 -5.23 -14.74
C GLY A 136 6.27 -3.72 -14.56
N MET A 137 6.14 -2.94 -15.63
CA MET A 137 5.81 -1.51 -15.54
C MET A 137 4.31 -1.33 -15.33
N LEU A 138 3.91 -0.69 -14.23
CA LEU A 138 2.50 -0.47 -13.87
C LEU A 138 2.01 0.94 -14.19
N GLY A 139 2.84 1.95 -13.97
CA GLY A 139 2.44 3.34 -14.12
C GLY A 139 3.59 4.31 -13.97
N VAL A 140 3.29 5.54 -13.64
CA VAL A 140 4.27 6.64 -13.59
C VAL A 140 4.33 7.25 -12.19
N ARG A 141 5.55 7.55 -11.71
CA ARG A 141 5.75 8.37 -10.53
C ARG A 141 6.30 9.72 -10.93
N VAL A 142 5.63 10.79 -10.50
CA VAL A 142 6.01 12.16 -10.77
C VAL A 142 6.30 12.93 -9.48
N GLU A 143 7.21 13.89 -9.56
CA GLU A 143 7.62 14.72 -8.44
C GLU A 143 8.03 16.10 -8.95
N GLY A 144 7.71 17.15 -8.18
CA GLY A 144 8.24 18.49 -8.40
C GLY A 144 7.97 19.06 -9.80
N TRP A 145 6.79 18.75 -10.42
CA TRP A 145 6.48 19.35 -11.73
C TRP A 145 6.24 20.86 -11.61
N SER A 146 6.54 21.56 -12.69
CA SER A 146 6.35 23.00 -12.77
C SER A 146 4.88 23.41 -12.91
N THR A 147 4.52 24.56 -12.33
CA THR A 147 3.19 25.20 -12.48
C THR A 147 3.09 26.11 -13.68
N ASP A 148 4.15 26.22 -14.46
CA ASP A 148 4.22 27.07 -15.65
C ASP A 148 3.49 26.48 -16.88
N GLY A 149 2.79 25.37 -16.71
CA GLY A 149 2.09 24.67 -17.79
C GLY A 149 2.96 23.71 -18.59
N SER A 150 4.27 23.69 -18.39
CA SER A 150 5.18 22.82 -19.16
C SER A 150 4.93 21.33 -18.99
N ALA A 151 4.25 20.92 -17.91
CA ALA A 151 3.86 19.54 -17.62
C ALA A 151 2.38 19.23 -17.92
N ASP A 152 1.59 20.19 -18.40
CA ASP A 152 0.14 20.02 -18.58
C ASP A 152 -0.21 18.96 -19.62
N TRP A 153 0.67 18.71 -20.58
CA TRP A 153 0.55 17.64 -21.57
C TRP A 153 0.44 16.24 -20.95
N PHE A 154 1.02 16.05 -19.76
CA PHE A 154 1.17 14.73 -19.13
C PHE A 154 -0.17 14.16 -18.67
N TRP A 155 -1.00 14.97 -18.01
CA TRP A 155 -2.22 14.48 -17.36
C TRP A 155 -3.22 13.85 -18.35
N PRO A 156 -3.61 14.52 -19.44
CA PRO A 156 -4.50 13.93 -20.44
C PRO A 156 -3.85 12.74 -21.17
N ALA A 157 -2.52 12.75 -21.36
CA ALA A 157 -1.82 11.66 -22.01
C ALA A 157 -1.74 10.41 -21.12
N ALA A 158 -1.51 10.57 -19.82
CA ALA A 158 -1.53 9.49 -18.84
C ALA A 158 -2.94 8.91 -18.68
N GLU A 159 -3.97 9.77 -18.61
CA GLU A 159 -5.38 9.34 -18.56
C GLU A 159 -5.75 8.50 -19.77
N LYS A 160 -5.46 9.00 -21.00
CA LYS A 160 -5.70 8.29 -22.25
C LYS A 160 -4.98 6.95 -22.31
N ALA A 161 -3.79 6.85 -21.76
CA ALA A 161 -3.00 5.62 -21.70
C ALA A 161 -3.42 4.68 -20.55
N GLY A 162 -4.37 5.06 -19.69
CA GLY A 162 -4.82 4.29 -18.53
C GLY A 162 -3.71 4.02 -17.52
N LEU A 163 -2.81 5.00 -17.33
CA LEU A 163 -1.65 4.86 -16.45
C LEU A 163 -1.97 5.43 -15.06
N PRO A 164 -1.87 4.63 -13.99
CA PRO A 164 -1.88 5.18 -12.64
C PRO A 164 -0.67 6.08 -12.43
N VAL A 165 -0.89 7.18 -11.69
CA VAL A 165 0.14 8.17 -11.40
C VAL A 165 0.31 8.30 -9.89
N MET A 166 1.51 7.97 -9.40
CA MET A 166 1.98 8.27 -8.05
C MET A 166 2.66 9.63 -8.04
N PHE A 167 2.44 10.40 -6.97
CA PHE A 167 3.02 11.74 -6.90
C PHE A 167 3.29 12.21 -5.48
N LEU A 168 4.34 13.00 -5.32
CA LEU A 168 4.63 13.74 -4.09
C LEU A 168 4.76 15.22 -4.44
N ASN A 169 3.90 16.05 -3.86
CA ASN A 169 3.99 17.50 -4.00
C ASN A 169 3.35 18.21 -2.81
N PRO A 170 4.05 18.29 -1.68
CA PRO A 170 3.55 18.91 -0.47
C PRO A 170 3.12 20.36 -0.71
N GLY A 171 2.00 20.75 -0.08
CA GLY A 171 1.49 22.11 -0.17
C GLY A 171 0.74 22.46 -1.46
N ARG A 172 0.54 21.50 -2.39
CA ARG A 172 -0.11 21.75 -3.69
C ARG A 172 -1.44 21.01 -3.88
N ALA A 173 -2.16 20.76 -2.81
CA ALA A 173 -3.43 20.03 -2.85
C ALA A 173 -4.48 20.69 -3.78
N SER A 174 -4.53 22.03 -3.86
CA SER A 174 -5.45 22.74 -4.76
C SER A 174 -5.19 22.47 -6.25
N GLU A 175 -3.93 22.27 -6.63
CA GLU A 175 -3.57 21.90 -8.01
C GLU A 175 -3.96 20.47 -8.31
N PHE A 176 -3.74 19.56 -7.36
CA PHE A 176 -4.20 18.18 -7.48
C PHE A 176 -5.70 18.06 -7.58
N ALA A 177 -6.42 18.85 -6.80
CA ALA A 177 -7.87 18.93 -6.90
C ALA A 177 -8.31 19.25 -8.32
N ARG A 178 -7.68 20.25 -8.97
CA ARG A 178 -7.98 20.61 -10.37
C ARG A 178 -7.63 19.51 -11.36
N ILE A 179 -6.51 18.80 -11.15
CA ILE A 179 -6.13 17.66 -11.98
C ILE A 179 -7.14 16.52 -11.81
N ALA A 180 -7.50 16.18 -10.58
CA ALA A 180 -8.47 15.14 -10.29
C ALA A 180 -9.86 15.41 -10.88
N GLU A 181 -10.30 16.67 -10.86
CA GLU A 181 -11.57 17.11 -11.44
C GLU A 181 -11.56 17.06 -12.97
N ARG A 182 -10.46 17.50 -13.60
CA ARG A 182 -10.33 17.54 -15.08
C ARG A 182 -10.10 16.17 -15.69
N HIS A 183 -9.54 15.25 -14.92
CA HIS A 183 -9.13 13.91 -15.34
C HIS A 183 -9.75 12.83 -14.44
N PRO A 184 -11.08 12.65 -14.43
CA PRO A 184 -11.78 11.76 -13.52
C PRO A 184 -11.47 10.27 -13.74
N GLN A 185 -10.99 9.89 -14.93
CA GLN A 185 -10.56 8.52 -15.22
C GLN A 185 -9.09 8.26 -14.84
N LEU A 186 -8.32 9.31 -14.55
CA LEU A 186 -6.92 9.18 -14.17
C LEU A 186 -6.81 8.67 -12.72
N THR A 187 -6.16 7.53 -12.53
CA THR A 187 -5.84 7.02 -11.21
C THR A 187 -4.71 7.83 -10.59
N LEU A 188 -5.00 8.54 -9.50
CA LEU A 188 -4.07 9.39 -8.77
C LEU A 188 -3.77 8.81 -7.38
N ILE A 189 -2.49 8.73 -7.02
CA ILE A 189 -2.04 8.16 -5.74
C ILE A 189 -1.08 9.15 -5.08
N VAL A 190 -1.48 9.71 -3.94
CA VAL A 190 -0.63 10.63 -3.15
C VAL A 190 0.43 9.82 -2.41
N ASP A 191 1.71 10.14 -2.63
CA ASP A 191 2.82 9.52 -1.92
C ASP A 191 2.97 10.08 -0.51
N HIS A 192 3.36 9.23 0.44
CA HIS A 192 3.80 9.61 1.78
C HIS A 192 2.84 10.55 2.51
N MET A 193 1.52 10.34 2.33
CA MET A 193 0.49 11.19 2.96
C MET A 193 0.55 12.67 2.56
N GLY A 194 1.22 13.00 1.44
CA GLY A 194 1.48 14.38 1.02
C GLY A 194 2.53 15.11 1.89
N VAL A 195 3.30 14.36 2.68
CA VAL A 195 4.28 14.89 3.65
C VAL A 195 5.71 14.70 3.13
N SER A 196 6.57 15.67 3.40
CA SER A 196 8.02 15.56 3.25
C SER A 196 8.72 15.89 4.57
N VAL A 197 10.00 15.55 4.68
CA VAL A 197 10.81 15.90 5.85
C VAL A 197 10.88 17.41 6.07
N ASP A 198 10.89 18.19 4.99
CA ASP A 198 10.94 19.65 5.09
C ASP A 198 9.63 20.25 5.60
N VAL A 199 8.49 19.64 5.24
CA VAL A 199 7.16 19.98 5.81
C VAL A 199 7.15 19.75 7.32
N VAL A 200 7.69 18.60 7.77
CA VAL A 200 7.77 18.29 9.20
C VAL A 200 8.68 19.28 9.94
N LYS A 201 9.87 19.55 9.41
CA LYS A 201 10.81 20.53 9.98
C LYS A 201 10.23 21.94 10.05
N ALA A 202 9.38 22.30 9.10
CA ALA A 202 8.68 23.59 9.08
C ALA A 202 7.48 23.66 10.04
N GLY A 203 7.17 22.58 10.79
CA GLY A 203 6.02 22.52 11.69
C GLY A 203 4.66 22.46 10.98
N LYS A 204 4.63 22.11 9.69
CA LYS A 204 3.42 22.12 8.83
C LYS A 204 2.80 20.74 8.63
N LEU A 205 3.13 19.77 9.48
CA LEU A 205 2.65 18.39 9.32
C LEU A 205 1.13 18.31 9.28
N LEU A 206 0.45 18.92 10.27
CA LEU A 206 -1.02 18.87 10.35
C LEU A 206 -1.67 19.52 9.13
N GLU A 207 -1.17 20.68 8.68
CA GLU A 207 -1.64 21.35 7.47
C GLU A 207 -1.54 20.43 6.23
N ALA A 208 -0.41 19.74 6.05
CA ALA A 208 -0.20 18.83 4.92
C ALA A 208 -1.15 17.63 4.97
N ILE A 209 -1.37 17.06 6.17
CA ILE A 209 -2.33 15.97 6.38
C ILE A 209 -3.76 16.43 6.04
N ASP A 210 -4.17 17.63 6.50
CA ASP A 210 -5.49 18.17 6.22
C ASP A 210 -5.69 18.46 4.74
N GLN A 211 -4.69 19.01 4.08
CA GLN A 211 -4.71 19.21 2.63
C GLN A 211 -4.85 17.88 1.88
N THR A 212 -4.12 16.85 2.29
CA THR A 212 -4.23 15.51 1.69
C THR A 212 -5.59 14.89 1.96
N ALA A 213 -6.13 15.00 3.20
CA ALA A 213 -7.46 14.50 3.54
C ALA A 213 -8.56 15.18 2.69
N SER A 214 -8.41 16.47 2.35
CA SER A 214 -9.37 17.19 1.52
C SER A 214 -9.51 16.64 0.08
N LEU A 215 -8.50 15.93 -0.41
CA LEU A 215 -8.52 15.27 -1.72
C LEU A 215 -9.35 13.98 -1.74
N ALA A 216 -9.73 13.45 -0.58
CA ALA A 216 -10.50 12.21 -0.48
C ALA A 216 -11.91 12.30 -1.11
N LYS A 217 -12.44 13.52 -1.30
CA LYS A 217 -13.71 13.76 -2.02
C LYS A 217 -13.66 13.34 -3.49
N TYR A 218 -12.46 13.22 -4.07
CA TYR A 218 -12.27 12.76 -5.45
C TYR A 218 -12.11 11.23 -5.46
N PRO A 219 -13.02 10.48 -6.12
CA PRO A 219 -12.99 9.00 -6.10
C PRO A 219 -11.77 8.42 -6.83
N ASN A 220 -11.19 9.17 -7.75
CA ASN A 220 -9.99 8.79 -8.48
C ASN A 220 -8.69 9.04 -7.70
N VAL A 221 -8.76 9.66 -6.50
CA VAL A 221 -7.61 9.91 -5.63
C VAL A 221 -7.53 8.90 -4.49
N SER A 222 -6.35 8.43 -4.20
CA SER A 222 -6.00 7.55 -3.09
C SER A 222 -4.67 7.97 -2.44
N VAL A 223 -4.30 7.40 -1.31
CA VAL A 223 -3.14 7.83 -0.53
C VAL A 223 -2.28 6.65 -0.07
N LYS A 224 -0.96 6.79 -0.16
CA LYS A 224 -0.02 5.87 0.50
C LYS A 224 0.27 6.38 1.92
N LEU A 225 -0.02 5.55 2.90
CA LEU A 225 0.33 5.74 4.32
C LEU A 225 1.78 5.30 4.57
N SER A 226 2.67 5.62 3.64
CA SER A 226 4.07 5.20 3.64
C SER A 226 4.97 6.20 4.37
N ALA A 227 6.17 5.76 4.77
CA ALA A 227 7.20 6.57 5.41
C ALA A 227 6.82 7.12 6.81
N ALA A 228 5.77 6.65 7.46
CA ALA A 228 5.33 7.14 8.77
C ALA A 228 6.46 7.24 9.82
N PRO A 229 7.36 6.23 9.98
CA PRO A 229 8.48 6.33 10.93
C PRO A 229 9.44 7.48 10.65
N ASN A 230 9.53 7.93 9.40
CA ASN A 230 10.46 9.01 9.02
C ASN A 230 9.99 10.39 9.51
N TYR A 231 8.70 10.52 9.80
CA TYR A 231 8.03 11.76 10.19
C TYR A 231 7.72 11.81 11.68
N SER A 232 7.75 10.66 12.37
CA SER A 232 7.56 10.56 13.81
C SER A 232 8.77 11.12 14.58
N THR A 233 8.50 11.78 15.69
CA THR A 233 9.49 12.21 16.66
C THR A 233 9.76 11.14 17.74
N GLU A 234 8.88 10.15 17.83
CA GLU A 234 8.98 9.03 18.77
C GLU A 234 9.65 7.81 18.15
N ALA A 235 10.20 6.96 19.01
CA ALA A 235 10.60 5.61 18.65
C ALA A 235 9.35 4.74 18.38
N TYR A 236 9.56 3.50 17.88
CA TYR A 236 8.49 2.52 17.75
C TYR A 236 7.69 2.44 19.08
N PRO A 237 6.35 2.45 19.03
CA PRO A 237 5.49 2.30 17.86
C PRO A 237 4.98 3.61 17.22
N PHE A 238 5.69 4.73 17.28
CA PHE A 238 5.39 5.99 16.58
C PHE A 238 4.01 6.55 16.92
N ARG A 239 3.64 6.59 18.20
CA ARG A 239 2.28 6.95 18.67
C ARG A 239 1.87 8.37 18.30
N ASP A 240 2.83 9.29 18.28
CA ASP A 240 2.63 10.68 17.83
C ASP A 240 2.09 10.77 16.41
N PHE A 241 2.35 9.74 15.57
CA PHE A 241 1.92 9.73 14.19
C PHE A 241 0.56 9.03 13.97
N THR A 242 0.07 8.27 14.93
CA THR A 242 -1.22 7.54 14.87
C THR A 242 -2.42 8.45 14.52
N PRO A 243 -2.59 9.66 15.11
CA PRO A 243 -3.72 10.53 14.77
C PRO A 243 -3.73 10.97 13.30
N HIS A 244 -2.56 11.15 12.69
CA HIS A 244 -2.41 11.55 11.29
C HIS A 244 -2.80 10.44 10.33
N ILE A 245 -2.37 9.20 10.62
CA ILE A 245 -2.78 8.02 9.86
C ILE A 245 -4.30 7.83 9.97
N ARG A 246 -4.86 7.93 11.18
CA ARG A 246 -6.29 7.79 11.41
C ARG A 246 -7.10 8.82 10.62
N ARG A 247 -6.68 10.09 10.62
CA ARG A 247 -7.35 11.15 9.86
C ARG A 247 -7.45 10.85 8.36
N LEU A 248 -6.38 10.33 7.78
CA LEU A 248 -6.39 9.94 6.37
C LEU A 248 -7.23 8.69 6.14
N PHE A 249 -7.13 7.70 7.03
CA PHE A 249 -7.95 6.49 6.96
C PHE A 249 -9.45 6.82 7.03
N ASP A 250 -9.86 7.68 7.97
CA ASP A 250 -11.26 8.10 8.12
C ASP A 250 -11.76 8.85 6.88
N ALA A 251 -10.88 9.59 6.18
CA ALA A 251 -11.23 10.31 4.95
C ALA A 251 -11.31 9.42 3.70
N TYR A 252 -10.35 8.52 3.51
CA TYR A 252 -10.22 7.73 2.27
C TYR A 252 -10.86 6.34 2.36
N GLY A 253 -10.95 5.76 3.54
CA GLY A 253 -11.34 4.37 3.76
C GLY A 253 -10.26 3.36 3.35
N PRO A 254 -10.40 2.08 3.75
CA PRO A 254 -9.35 1.07 3.61
C PRO A 254 -8.99 0.75 2.16
N GLN A 255 -9.92 0.88 1.22
CA GLN A 255 -9.69 0.56 -0.20
C GLN A 255 -8.89 1.63 -0.95
N ARG A 256 -8.70 2.82 -0.36
CA ARG A 256 -7.93 3.92 -0.95
C ARG A 256 -6.74 4.35 -0.09
N CYS A 257 -6.40 3.55 0.93
CA CYS A 257 -5.21 3.69 1.76
C CYS A 257 -4.25 2.54 1.49
N TYR A 258 -2.96 2.82 1.29
CA TYR A 258 -1.95 1.81 0.97
C TYR A 258 -0.77 1.90 1.91
N TRP A 259 -0.45 0.80 2.56
CA TRP A 259 0.78 0.67 3.33
C TRP A 259 2.01 0.65 2.41
N GLY A 260 3.12 1.18 2.87
CA GLY A 260 4.41 1.12 2.21
C GLY A 260 5.52 1.62 3.11
N THR A 261 6.74 1.14 2.91
CA THR A 261 7.83 1.44 3.83
C THR A 261 8.60 2.72 3.48
N ASP A 262 8.89 2.95 2.21
CA ASP A 262 9.92 3.91 1.80
C ASP A 262 11.24 3.69 2.56
N ILE A 263 11.62 2.41 2.68
CA ILE A 263 12.61 1.92 3.65
C ILE A 263 13.95 2.65 3.57
N THR A 264 14.40 3.01 2.37
CA THR A 264 15.71 3.64 2.18
C THR A 264 15.80 5.07 2.72
N ASN A 265 14.67 5.77 2.78
CA ASN A 265 14.61 7.13 3.32
C ASN A 265 14.55 7.18 4.85
N GLY A 266 14.33 6.07 5.50
CA GLY A 266 14.25 5.97 6.97
C GLY A 266 14.82 4.67 7.53
N PHE A 267 15.84 4.12 6.89
CA PHE A 267 16.40 2.81 7.23
C PHE A 267 16.77 2.68 8.71
N ALA A 268 17.41 3.71 9.27
CA ALA A 268 17.81 3.75 10.68
C ALA A 268 16.66 4.01 11.68
N LYS A 269 15.46 4.35 11.21
CA LYS A 269 14.34 4.73 12.07
C LYS A 269 13.52 3.52 12.55
N ALA A 270 13.40 2.49 11.69
CA ALA A 270 12.61 1.31 11.98
C ALA A 270 13.07 0.14 11.12
N THR A 271 13.02 -1.05 11.66
CA THR A 271 13.18 -2.30 10.92
C THR A 271 11.99 -2.51 9.98
N TYR A 272 12.12 -3.40 9.00
CA TYR A 272 11.00 -3.75 8.12
C TYR A 272 9.82 -4.31 8.93
N LYS A 273 10.11 -5.18 9.89
CA LYS A 273 9.12 -5.79 10.79
C LYS A 273 8.35 -4.74 11.60
N GLU A 274 9.04 -3.79 12.23
CA GLU A 274 8.38 -2.70 12.98
C GLU A 274 7.45 -1.86 12.11
N ARG A 275 7.79 -1.65 10.82
CA ARG A 275 6.90 -0.95 9.87
C ARG A 275 5.62 -1.72 9.60
N ILE A 276 5.68 -3.07 9.61
CA ILE A 276 4.52 -3.94 9.45
C ILE A 276 3.69 -3.97 10.74
N THR A 277 4.33 -4.26 11.88
CA THR A 277 3.64 -4.39 13.17
C THR A 277 3.02 -3.08 13.62
N HIS A 278 3.58 -1.94 13.24
CA HIS A 278 2.93 -0.64 13.44
C HIS A 278 1.49 -0.65 12.89
N PHE A 279 1.27 -1.14 11.67
CA PHE A 279 -0.06 -1.20 11.06
C PHE A 279 -0.89 -2.40 11.51
N THR A 280 -0.26 -3.54 11.74
CA THR A 280 -0.99 -4.78 12.04
C THR A 280 -1.30 -4.99 13.52
N GLU A 281 -0.54 -4.34 14.41
CA GLU A 281 -0.66 -4.54 15.85
C GLU A 281 -0.95 -3.23 16.60
N GLU A 282 -0.27 -2.13 16.28
CA GLU A 282 -0.32 -0.90 17.06
C GLU A 282 -1.48 0.04 16.66
N LEU A 283 -1.90 0.04 15.40
CA LEU A 283 -3.06 0.83 14.96
C LEU A 283 -4.37 0.10 15.30
N THR A 284 -4.73 0.10 16.58
CA THR A 284 -5.87 -0.65 17.13
C THR A 284 -7.25 -0.22 16.61
N PHE A 285 -7.34 0.92 15.93
CA PHE A 285 -8.56 1.37 15.30
C PHE A 285 -8.85 0.66 13.96
N LEU A 286 -7.89 -0.06 13.39
CA LEU A 286 -8.06 -0.84 12.17
C LEU A 286 -8.62 -2.22 12.50
N SER A 287 -9.73 -2.59 11.88
CA SER A 287 -10.22 -3.98 11.91
C SER A 287 -9.29 -4.89 11.10
N GLU A 288 -9.38 -6.21 11.30
CA GLU A 288 -8.60 -7.18 10.51
C GLU A 288 -8.90 -7.06 9.01
N GLN A 289 -10.15 -6.76 8.65
CA GLN A 289 -10.52 -6.51 7.25
C GLN A 289 -9.88 -5.24 6.69
N ASP A 290 -9.79 -4.15 7.48
CA ASP A 290 -9.12 -2.93 7.07
C ASP A 290 -7.62 -3.18 6.84
N LYS A 291 -6.99 -3.93 7.74
CA LYS A 291 -5.59 -4.34 7.61
C LYS A 291 -5.36 -5.16 6.34
N ASP A 292 -6.27 -6.08 5.98
CA ASP A 292 -6.17 -6.85 4.73
C ASP A 292 -6.20 -5.96 3.49
N TRP A 293 -7.04 -4.92 3.50
CA TRP A 293 -7.07 -3.96 2.39
C TRP A 293 -5.78 -3.12 2.34
N ILE A 294 -5.45 -2.45 3.44
CA ILE A 294 -4.34 -1.49 3.50
C ILE A 294 -2.99 -2.15 3.23
N MET A 295 -2.78 -3.36 3.80
CA MET A 295 -1.49 -4.06 3.71
C MET A 295 -1.21 -4.67 2.34
N GLY A 296 -2.21 -4.81 1.45
CA GLY A 296 -1.93 -5.39 0.14
C GLY A 296 -3.06 -5.34 -0.88
N ARG A 297 -4.28 -5.76 -0.52
CA ARG A 297 -5.37 -5.88 -1.50
C ARG A 297 -5.68 -4.59 -2.24
N ALA A 298 -5.67 -3.47 -1.53
CA ALA A 298 -6.06 -2.18 -2.09
C ALA A 298 -5.09 -1.69 -3.17
N ILE A 299 -3.78 -1.78 -2.93
CA ILE A 299 -2.79 -1.34 -3.93
C ILE A 299 -2.76 -2.27 -5.15
N LEU A 300 -2.91 -3.58 -4.96
CA LEU A 300 -2.99 -4.53 -6.09
C LEU A 300 -4.20 -4.23 -6.98
N ALA A 301 -5.37 -4.05 -6.37
CA ALA A 301 -6.59 -3.70 -7.10
C ALA A 301 -6.45 -2.36 -7.83
N ARG A 302 -5.85 -1.36 -7.16
CA ARG A 302 -5.68 0.00 -7.72
C ARG A 302 -4.75 0.04 -8.92
N LEU A 303 -3.69 -0.76 -8.89
CA LEU A 303 -2.69 -0.82 -9.97
C LEU A 303 -3.04 -1.88 -11.04
N GLY A 304 -4.04 -2.74 -10.81
CA GLY A 304 -4.34 -3.87 -11.68
C GLY A 304 -3.19 -4.88 -11.73
N TRP A 305 -2.48 -5.06 -10.59
CA TRP A 305 -1.35 -5.99 -10.49
C TRP A 305 -1.83 -7.33 -9.92
N THR A 306 -2.04 -8.29 -10.80
CA THR A 306 -2.50 -9.66 -10.48
C THR A 306 -1.37 -10.61 -10.10
#